data_a9577e1c3c24c035c4b261f6220fa023
#
_entry.id   a9577e1c3c24c035c4b261f6220fa023
#
_cell.length_a   1.000
_cell.length_b   1.000
_cell.length_c   1.000
_cell.angle_alpha   90.00
_cell.angle_beta   90.00
_cell.angle_gamma   90.00
#
_symmetry.space_group_name_H-M   'P 1'
#
loop_
_entity.id
_entity.type
_entity.pdbx_description
1 polymer ?
#
loop_
_entity_poly.entity_id
_entity_poly.type
_entity_poly.pdbx_seq_one_letter_code
_entity_poly.pdbx_strand_id
1 'polypeptide(L)'
;MSGVQPFQFEPTCPPGQEPIDLEEESESGDTNQRDARGRIGSTEWCSCEECVAMATEEECFCCQELAELNQKFDESGVGCITEHAKFRIVCLDTDVLNTALVAIHNIRCNPLPDLIENRTWRLAAYRQFTWWAHGALGKKNRRVIPACVVKAIRHEFPDETGQYAGFKEAELELS
;
A
#
# COMPACT_ATOMS: atom_id res chain seq x y z
N MET A 1 4.80 13.43 46.72
CA MET A 1 4.91 13.91 45.34
C MET A 1 4.94 12.67 44.43
N SER A 2 3.78 12.30 43.90
CA SER A 2 3.68 11.14 42.99
C SER A 2 4.19 11.57 41.64
N GLY A 3 5.37 11.05 41.25
CA GLY A 3 5.88 11.25 39.92
C GLY A 3 4.98 10.55 38.90
N VAL A 4 4.47 11.31 37.94
CA VAL A 4 3.83 10.75 36.75
C VAL A 4 4.89 9.96 36.01
N GLN A 5 4.71 8.64 35.90
CA GLN A 5 5.57 7.83 35.03
C GLN A 5 5.20 8.12 33.59
N PRO A 6 6.11 8.63 32.75
CA PRO A 6 5.86 8.77 31.32
C PRO A 6 5.71 7.38 30.70
N PHE A 7 4.78 7.23 29.75
CA PHE A 7 4.61 6.08 28.88
C PHE A 7 4.05 4.78 29.50
N GLN A 8 3.09 4.88 30.39
CA GLN A 8 2.45 3.73 31.05
C GLN A 8 1.66 2.80 30.09
N PHE A 9 1.49 3.19 28.82
CA PHE A 9 0.71 2.48 27.80
C PHE A 9 1.49 2.20 26.50
N GLU A 10 2.80 2.34 26.52
CA GLU A 10 3.59 1.92 25.34
C GLU A 10 3.70 0.39 25.29
N PRO A 11 3.47 -0.22 24.12
CA PRO A 11 3.72 -1.64 23.95
C PRO A 11 5.23 -1.90 24.09
N THR A 12 5.61 -2.60 25.12
CA THR A 12 6.98 -3.08 25.31
C THR A 12 7.17 -4.40 24.56
N CYS A 13 8.19 -4.49 23.72
CA CYS A 13 8.61 -5.78 23.16
C CYS A 13 9.50 -6.49 24.20
N PRO A 14 9.02 -7.52 24.91
CA PRO A 14 9.89 -8.33 25.77
C PRO A 14 10.85 -9.13 24.88
N PRO A 15 12.11 -9.30 25.29
CA PRO A 15 13.08 -10.08 24.53
C PRO A 15 12.59 -11.52 24.39
N GLY A 16 12.38 -11.98 23.14
CA GLY A 16 12.02 -13.36 22.81
C GLY A 16 10.52 -13.65 22.60
N GLN A 17 9.65 -12.65 22.55
CA GLN A 17 8.26 -12.87 22.18
C GLN A 17 8.04 -12.65 20.69
N GLU A 18 7.55 -13.68 20.00
CA GLU A 18 7.07 -13.58 18.64
C GLU A 18 5.87 -12.62 18.57
N PRO A 19 5.68 -11.89 17.46
CA PRO A 19 4.54 -10.99 17.29
C PRO A 19 3.23 -11.74 17.50
N ILE A 20 2.31 -11.18 18.29
CA ILE A 20 0.98 -11.72 18.50
C ILE A 20 0.27 -11.84 17.16
N ASP A 21 0.03 -13.06 16.71
CA ASP A 21 -0.85 -13.37 15.59
C ASP A 21 -2.28 -13.06 16.04
N LEU A 22 -2.81 -11.94 15.55
CA LEU A 22 -4.25 -11.71 15.59
C LEU A 22 -4.84 -12.55 14.46
N GLU A 23 -5.16 -13.80 14.76
CA GLU A 23 -5.97 -14.64 13.90
C GLU A 23 -7.42 -14.17 14.02
N GLU A 24 -7.86 -13.33 13.11
CA GLU A 24 -9.27 -13.24 12.78
C GLU A 24 -9.48 -13.90 11.43
N GLU A 25 -10.13 -15.05 11.48
CA GLU A 25 -10.66 -15.73 10.31
C GLU A 25 -11.72 -14.84 9.68
N SER A 26 -11.42 -14.25 8.53
CA SER A 26 -12.44 -13.75 7.62
C SER A 26 -12.23 -14.39 6.26
N GLU A 27 -13.02 -15.44 6.02
CA GLU A 27 -13.33 -15.87 4.66
C GLU A 27 -13.98 -14.71 3.93
N SER A 28 -13.30 -14.13 2.98
CA SER A 28 -13.91 -13.43 1.87
C SER A 28 -13.04 -13.60 0.63
N GLY A 29 -13.23 -14.74 0.00
CA GLY A 29 -12.94 -14.88 -1.40
C GLY A 29 -13.92 -13.98 -2.18
N ASP A 30 -13.56 -12.76 -2.44
CA ASP A 30 -14.08 -11.99 -3.54
C ASP A 30 -12.90 -11.52 -4.39
N THR A 31 -12.35 -12.47 -5.12
CA THR A 31 -11.62 -12.19 -6.33
C THR A 31 -12.65 -11.68 -7.32
N ASN A 32 -12.85 -10.37 -7.36
CA ASN A 32 -13.46 -9.70 -8.47
C ASN A 32 -12.67 -10.14 -9.73
N GLN A 33 -13.13 -11.19 -10.40
CA GLN A 33 -12.54 -11.71 -11.63
C GLN A 33 -12.74 -10.65 -12.72
N ARG A 34 -11.84 -9.68 -12.73
CA ARG A 34 -11.78 -8.71 -13.83
C ARG A 34 -11.29 -9.45 -15.05
N ASP A 35 -12.00 -9.29 -16.16
CA ASP A 35 -11.49 -9.79 -17.44
C ASP A 35 -10.32 -8.91 -17.89
N ALA A 36 -9.12 -9.22 -17.39
CA ALA A 36 -7.89 -8.49 -17.65
C ALA A 36 -7.18 -8.93 -18.95
N ARG A 37 -7.75 -9.92 -19.66
CA ARG A 37 -7.13 -10.50 -20.85
C ARG A 37 -6.93 -9.46 -21.94
N GLY A 38 -5.73 -9.42 -22.49
CA GLY A 38 -5.39 -8.54 -23.62
C GLY A 38 -5.11 -7.09 -23.23
N ARG A 39 -4.98 -6.75 -21.96
CA ARG A 39 -4.68 -5.39 -21.50
C ARG A 39 -3.19 -5.02 -21.56
N ILE A 40 -2.29 -6.00 -21.67
CA ILE A 40 -0.84 -5.77 -21.75
C ILE A 40 -0.50 -4.92 -22.97
N GLY A 41 0.33 -3.89 -22.75
CA GLY A 41 0.81 -3.02 -23.83
C GLY A 41 -0.17 -1.95 -24.30
N SER A 42 -1.38 -1.90 -23.74
CA SER A 42 -2.40 -0.89 -24.01
C SER A 42 -2.84 -0.18 -22.74
N THR A 43 -3.44 1.00 -22.89
CA THR A 43 -4.12 1.74 -21.83
C THR A 43 -5.58 2.03 -22.16
N GLU A 44 -6.15 1.38 -23.17
CA GLU A 44 -7.56 1.58 -23.60
C GLU A 44 -8.57 1.18 -22.51
N TRP A 45 -8.15 0.35 -21.57
CA TRP A 45 -8.93 -0.02 -20.38
C TRP A 45 -8.99 1.07 -19.30
N CYS A 46 -8.21 2.14 -19.44
CA CYS A 46 -8.12 3.22 -18.46
C CYS A 46 -9.24 4.24 -18.64
N SER A 47 -10.03 4.46 -17.59
CA SER A 47 -11.09 5.47 -17.56
C SER A 47 -10.66 6.78 -16.89
N CYS A 48 -9.56 6.79 -16.12
CA CYS A 48 -9.07 7.98 -15.42
C CYS A 48 -8.01 8.76 -16.20
N GLU A 49 -7.59 8.30 -17.38
CA GLU A 49 -6.59 8.89 -18.30
C GLU A 49 -5.15 8.95 -17.76
N GLU A 50 -4.91 8.54 -16.49
CA GLU A 50 -3.61 8.63 -15.81
C GLU A 50 -2.84 7.29 -15.74
N CYS A 51 -3.44 6.18 -16.16
CA CYS A 51 -2.78 4.89 -16.13
C CYS A 51 -1.67 4.76 -17.17
N VAL A 52 -0.76 3.83 -16.92
CA VAL A 52 0.29 3.41 -17.85
C VAL A 52 0.19 1.91 -18.10
N ALA A 53 0.75 1.45 -19.22
CA ALA A 53 0.86 0.01 -19.48
C ALA A 53 1.73 -0.65 -18.40
N MET A 54 1.28 -1.78 -17.90
CA MET A 54 1.95 -2.53 -16.84
C MET A 54 2.51 -3.85 -17.39
N ALA A 55 3.35 -4.51 -16.60
CA ALA A 55 4.06 -5.71 -17.02
C ALA A 55 3.18 -6.97 -17.05
N THR A 56 2.14 -7.00 -16.21
CA THR A 56 1.21 -8.13 -16.11
C THR A 56 -0.23 -7.67 -16.34
N GLU A 57 -1.09 -8.60 -16.76
CA GLU A 57 -2.51 -8.32 -16.99
C GLU A 57 -3.21 -7.87 -15.69
N GLU A 58 -2.84 -8.47 -14.57
CA GLU A 58 -3.40 -8.17 -13.25
C GLU A 58 -3.10 -6.73 -12.80
N GLU A 59 -1.92 -6.22 -13.14
CA GLU A 59 -1.53 -4.85 -12.84
C GLU A 59 -2.18 -3.82 -13.79
N CYS A 60 -2.68 -4.26 -14.95
CA CYS A 60 -3.37 -3.42 -15.93
C CYS A 60 -4.79 -3.11 -15.46
N PHE A 61 -4.96 -2.32 -14.39
CA PHE A 61 -6.28 -1.89 -13.96
C PHE A 61 -6.31 -0.42 -13.48
N CYS A 62 -7.47 0.20 -13.66
CA CYS A 62 -7.71 1.59 -13.36
C CYS A 62 -8.23 1.78 -11.92
N CYS A 63 -7.96 2.93 -11.32
CA CYS A 63 -8.53 3.29 -10.03
C CYS A 63 -10.06 3.35 -10.04
N GLN A 64 -10.68 3.65 -11.19
CA GLN A 64 -12.13 3.65 -11.37
C GLN A 64 -12.76 2.24 -11.30
N GLU A 65 -11.95 1.20 -11.46
CA GLU A 65 -12.39 -0.19 -11.33
C GLU A 65 -12.35 -0.70 -9.88
N LEU A 66 -11.84 0.11 -8.93
CA LEU A 66 -11.71 -0.23 -7.52
C LEU A 66 -12.90 0.30 -6.72
N ALA A 67 -13.86 -0.56 -6.42
CA ALA A 67 -15.11 -0.18 -5.75
C ALA A 67 -14.89 0.49 -4.38
N GLU A 68 -13.84 0.12 -3.67
CA GLU A 68 -13.46 0.70 -2.37
C GLU A 68 -13.08 2.19 -2.46
N LEU A 69 -12.85 2.69 -3.66
CA LEU A 69 -12.55 4.10 -3.88
C LEU A 69 -13.79 4.94 -4.23
N ASN A 70 -14.94 4.33 -4.50
CA ASN A 70 -16.15 5.03 -4.96
C ASN A 70 -16.52 6.19 -4.02
N GLN A 71 -16.56 5.96 -2.71
CA GLN A 71 -16.85 7.02 -1.74
C GLN A 71 -15.86 8.18 -1.82
N LYS A 72 -14.57 7.90 -2.06
CA LYS A 72 -13.54 8.92 -2.18
C LYS A 72 -13.69 9.77 -3.45
N PHE A 73 -14.14 9.15 -4.53
CA PHE A 73 -14.49 9.85 -5.76
C PHE A 73 -15.72 10.75 -5.56
N ASP A 74 -16.76 10.25 -4.93
CA ASP A 74 -17.99 11.00 -4.62
C ASP A 74 -17.70 12.23 -3.75
N GLU A 75 -16.82 12.08 -2.74
CA GLU A 75 -16.43 13.17 -1.84
C GLU A 75 -15.59 14.25 -2.52
N SER A 76 -14.75 13.90 -3.50
CA SER A 76 -13.77 14.80 -4.09
C SER A 76 -14.10 15.29 -5.49
N GLY A 77 -14.90 14.54 -6.25
CA GLY A 77 -15.26 14.85 -7.64
C GLY A 77 -14.10 14.78 -8.62
N VAL A 78 -12.98 14.11 -8.27
CA VAL A 78 -11.79 14.00 -9.14
C VAL A 78 -11.95 12.87 -10.16
N GLY A 79 -11.27 13.01 -11.32
CA GLY A 79 -11.25 11.98 -12.36
C GLY A 79 -10.34 10.81 -12.03
N CYS A 80 -9.21 11.07 -11.39
CA CYS A 80 -8.25 10.07 -10.95
C CYS A 80 -8.02 10.15 -9.44
N ILE A 81 -7.85 9.01 -8.79
CA ILE A 81 -7.61 8.96 -7.34
C ILE A 81 -6.29 9.65 -6.94
N THR A 82 -5.34 9.76 -7.87
CA THR A 82 -4.07 10.45 -7.64
C THR A 82 -4.21 11.98 -7.51
N GLU A 83 -5.33 12.54 -7.99
CA GLU A 83 -5.68 13.95 -7.85
C GLU A 83 -6.37 14.26 -6.52
N HIS A 84 -6.82 13.22 -5.81
CA HIS A 84 -7.45 13.41 -4.52
C HIS A 84 -6.46 14.00 -3.51
N ALA A 85 -6.83 15.09 -2.83
CA ALA A 85 -5.94 15.82 -1.92
C ALA A 85 -5.28 14.92 -0.85
N LYS A 86 -6.03 13.96 -0.29
CA LYS A 86 -5.52 13.00 0.70
C LYS A 86 -4.52 12.00 0.11
N PHE A 87 -4.58 11.71 -1.19
CA PHE A 87 -3.63 10.79 -1.82
C PHE A 87 -2.20 11.28 -1.65
N ARG A 88 -1.94 12.56 -1.97
CA ARG A 88 -0.62 13.14 -1.82
C ARG A 88 -0.13 13.08 -0.36
N ILE A 89 -1.00 13.42 0.58
CA ILE A 89 -0.66 13.40 2.00
C ILE A 89 -0.36 11.98 2.49
N VAL A 90 -1.23 11.02 2.17
CA VAL A 90 -1.13 9.65 2.71
C VAL A 90 -0.03 8.84 2.03
N CYS A 91 0.18 9.02 0.72
CA CYS A 91 1.01 8.14 -0.08
C CYS A 91 2.34 8.75 -0.54
N LEU A 92 2.49 10.08 -0.55
CA LEU A 92 3.67 10.74 -1.11
C LEU A 92 4.41 11.64 -0.10
N ASP A 93 3.77 12.00 1.01
CA ASP A 93 4.39 12.82 2.04
C ASP A 93 5.37 11.98 2.87
N THR A 94 6.64 12.38 2.85
CA THR A 94 7.72 11.61 3.51
C THR A 94 7.61 11.60 5.03
N ASP A 95 7.03 12.62 5.67
CA ASP A 95 6.85 12.65 7.12
C ASP A 95 5.77 11.64 7.54
N VAL A 96 4.67 11.56 6.77
CA VAL A 96 3.62 10.56 6.98
C VAL A 96 4.15 9.15 6.74
N LEU A 97 4.89 8.94 5.65
CA LEU A 97 5.50 7.64 5.35
C LEU A 97 6.53 7.23 6.41
N ASN A 98 7.34 8.16 6.90
CA ASN A 98 8.30 7.90 7.95
C ASN A 98 7.61 7.46 9.24
N THR A 99 6.56 8.17 9.65
CA THR A 99 5.76 7.81 10.84
C THR A 99 5.20 6.38 10.71
N ALA A 100 4.68 6.03 9.54
CA ALA A 100 4.20 4.66 9.28
C ALA A 100 5.32 3.62 9.32
N LEU A 101 6.50 3.93 8.79
CA LEU A 101 7.67 3.05 8.85
C LEU A 101 8.13 2.84 10.30
N VAL A 102 8.23 3.91 11.09
CA VAL A 102 8.57 3.84 12.52
C VAL A 102 7.59 2.92 13.26
N ALA A 103 6.29 3.09 13.05
CA ALA A 103 5.28 2.25 13.69
C ALA A 103 5.45 0.75 13.33
N ILE A 104 5.70 0.44 12.05
CA ILE A 104 5.92 -0.93 11.58
C ILE A 104 7.19 -1.53 12.16
N HIS A 105 8.28 -0.76 12.18
CA HIS A 105 9.55 -1.20 12.73
C HIS A 105 9.49 -1.42 14.24
N ASN A 106 8.77 -0.56 14.97
CA ASN A 106 8.52 -0.76 16.39
C ASN A 106 7.75 -2.05 16.68
N ILE A 107 6.67 -2.32 15.93
CA ILE A 107 5.91 -3.58 16.07
C ILE A 107 6.78 -4.81 15.80
N ARG A 108 7.73 -4.71 14.88
CA ARG A 108 8.64 -5.80 14.52
C ARG A 108 9.91 -5.84 15.37
N CYS A 109 10.07 -4.94 16.33
CA CYS A 109 11.27 -4.79 17.16
C CYS A 109 12.56 -4.67 16.32
N ASN A 110 12.49 -4.02 15.17
CA ASN A 110 13.59 -3.86 14.24
C ASN A 110 13.93 -2.37 14.10
N PRO A 111 15.20 -1.94 14.24
CA PRO A 111 15.56 -0.53 14.07
C PRO A 111 15.32 -0.08 12.61
N LEU A 112 14.84 1.15 12.45
CA LEU A 112 14.77 1.80 11.14
C LEU A 112 16.18 2.20 10.73
N PRO A 113 16.60 2.02 9.47
CA PRO A 113 17.91 2.47 9.01
C PRO A 113 18.01 4.01 9.04
N ASP A 114 19.20 4.54 9.30
CA ASP A 114 19.45 5.99 9.35
C ASP A 114 19.17 6.69 8.01
N LEU A 115 19.42 6.00 6.90
CA LEU A 115 19.12 6.46 5.54
C LEU A 115 18.04 5.58 4.91
N ILE A 116 16.94 6.20 4.54
CA ILE A 116 15.82 5.52 3.89
C ILE A 116 15.91 5.70 2.37
N GLU A 117 16.10 4.59 1.66
CA GLU A 117 16.19 4.56 0.21
C GLU A 117 14.80 4.73 -0.46
N ASN A 118 14.78 5.20 -1.71
CA ASN A 118 13.56 5.32 -2.51
C ASN A 118 12.75 4.02 -2.61
N ARG A 119 13.42 2.87 -2.62
CA ARG A 119 12.76 1.56 -2.59
C ARG A 119 11.91 1.39 -1.32
N THR A 120 12.41 1.80 -0.18
CA THR A 120 11.69 1.71 1.10
C THR A 120 10.51 2.68 1.13
N TRP A 121 10.70 3.92 0.64
CA TRP A 121 9.62 4.88 0.48
C TRP A 121 8.52 4.35 -0.43
N ARG A 122 8.85 3.76 -1.60
CA ARG A 122 7.86 3.14 -2.49
C ARG A 122 7.06 2.06 -1.78
N LEU A 123 7.72 1.16 -1.05
CA LEU A 123 7.04 0.08 -0.33
C LEU A 123 6.12 0.61 0.78
N ALA A 124 6.54 1.66 1.48
CA ALA A 124 5.70 2.35 2.46
C ALA A 124 4.48 2.99 1.79
N ALA A 125 4.68 3.70 0.67
CA ALA A 125 3.62 4.35 -0.10
C ALA A 125 2.58 3.35 -0.63
N TYR A 126 3.02 2.21 -1.19
CA TYR A 126 2.12 1.13 -1.63
C TYR A 126 1.29 0.58 -0.48
N ARG A 127 1.89 0.38 0.68
CA ARG A 127 1.18 -0.08 1.88
C ARG A 127 0.19 0.95 2.40
N GLN A 128 0.59 2.22 2.45
CA GLN A 128 -0.30 3.30 2.85
C GLN A 128 -1.50 3.45 1.91
N PHE A 129 -1.28 3.35 0.60
CA PHE A 129 -2.39 3.32 -0.35
C PHE A 129 -3.32 2.14 -0.10
N THR A 130 -2.77 0.95 0.11
CA THR A 130 -3.58 -0.25 0.37
C THR A 130 -4.45 -0.06 1.62
N TRP A 131 -3.88 0.44 2.71
CA TRP A 131 -4.64 0.72 3.93
C TRP A 131 -5.66 1.84 3.76
N TRP A 132 -5.32 2.88 3.00
CA TRP A 132 -6.24 3.96 2.72
C TRP A 132 -7.43 3.55 1.84
N ALA A 133 -7.20 2.65 0.89
CA ALA A 133 -8.23 2.13 0.00
C ALA A 133 -9.11 1.07 0.68
N HIS A 134 -8.48 0.06 1.26
CA HIS A 134 -9.15 -1.18 1.71
C HIS A 134 -9.28 -1.30 3.23
N GLY A 135 -8.65 -0.40 4.02
CA GLY A 135 -8.54 -0.58 5.46
C GLY A 135 -7.50 -1.64 5.84
N ALA A 136 -7.70 -2.26 6.99
CA ALA A 136 -6.80 -3.32 7.47
C ALA A 136 -7.02 -4.61 6.66
N LEU A 137 -5.98 -5.06 5.98
CA LEU A 137 -5.95 -6.38 5.35
C LEU A 137 -5.26 -7.37 6.29
N GLY A 138 -5.84 -8.55 6.45
CA GLY A 138 -5.24 -9.62 7.22
C GLY A 138 -3.86 -10.05 6.70
N LYS A 139 -3.14 -10.84 7.50
CA LYS A 139 -1.81 -11.37 7.17
C LYS A 139 -1.85 -12.12 5.82
N LYS A 140 -0.85 -11.89 4.98
CA LYS A 140 -0.70 -12.48 3.63
C LYS A 140 -1.72 -12.00 2.58
N ASN A 141 -2.69 -11.18 2.92
CA ASN A 141 -3.57 -10.59 1.93
C ASN A 141 -2.87 -9.43 1.20
N ARG A 142 -2.65 -9.59 -0.08
CA ARG A 142 -2.10 -8.56 -0.95
C ARG A 142 -3.15 -8.15 -1.97
N ARG A 143 -3.19 -6.88 -2.28
CA ARG A 143 -4.09 -6.33 -3.31
C ARG A 143 -3.27 -5.66 -4.39
N VAL A 144 -3.67 -5.85 -5.62
CA VAL A 144 -3.08 -5.15 -6.75
C VAL A 144 -3.45 -3.68 -6.66
N ILE A 145 -2.50 -2.82 -6.95
CA ILE A 145 -2.64 -1.36 -6.86
C ILE A 145 -2.90 -0.81 -8.26
N PRO A 146 -3.85 0.14 -8.44
CA PRO A 146 -4.13 0.75 -9.75
C PRO A 146 -2.88 1.31 -10.43
N ALA A 147 -2.79 1.15 -11.73
CA ALA A 147 -1.62 1.54 -12.52
C ALA A 147 -1.29 3.05 -12.42
N CYS A 148 -2.29 3.92 -12.33
CA CYS A 148 -2.11 5.35 -12.08
C CYS A 148 -1.42 5.64 -10.74
N VAL A 149 -1.79 4.91 -9.69
CA VAL A 149 -1.20 5.02 -8.35
C VAL A 149 0.25 4.54 -8.36
N VAL A 150 0.51 3.41 -9.00
CA VAL A 150 1.88 2.87 -9.16
C VAL A 150 2.75 3.87 -9.92
N LYS A 151 2.24 4.46 -11.01
CA LYS A 151 2.92 5.52 -11.78
C LYS A 151 3.29 6.71 -10.89
N ALA A 152 2.32 7.24 -10.12
CA ALA A 152 2.53 8.40 -9.25
C ALA A 152 3.59 8.12 -8.17
N ILE A 153 3.53 6.97 -7.52
CA ILE A 153 4.49 6.59 -6.47
C ILE A 153 5.90 6.37 -7.05
N ARG A 154 6.02 5.74 -8.22
CA ARG A 154 7.31 5.54 -8.89
C ARG A 154 7.90 6.85 -9.40
N HIS A 155 7.08 7.81 -9.76
CA HIS A 155 7.52 9.14 -10.15
C HIS A 155 8.09 9.92 -8.95
N GLU A 156 7.44 9.86 -7.79
CA GLU A 156 7.89 10.54 -6.57
C GLU A 156 9.16 9.89 -5.98
N PHE A 157 9.21 8.57 -5.99
CA PHE A 157 10.33 7.79 -5.46
C PHE A 157 10.96 6.91 -6.56
N PRO A 158 11.70 7.50 -7.51
CA PRO A 158 12.24 6.76 -8.65
C PRO A 158 13.28 5.71 -8.22
N ASP A 159 13.37 4.65 -9.01
CA ASP A 159 14.46 3.69 -8.90
C ASP A 159 15.67 4.18 -9.70
N GLU A 160 16.87 4.07 -9.16
CA GLU A 160 18.10 4.53 -9.82
C GLU A 160 18.37 3.80 -11.13
N THR A 161 17.97 2.55 -11.22
CA THR A 161 18.15 1.71 -12.41
C THR A 161 16.93 1.72 -13.34
N GLY A 162 15.81 2.32 -12.91
CA GLY A 162 14.53 2.27 -13.60
C GLY A 162 13.89 0.88 -13.61
N GLN A 163 14.42 -0.07 -12.86
CA GLN A 163 13.87 -1.43 -12.77
C GLN A 163 12.93 -1.56 -11.56
N TYR A 164 11.72 -1.97 -11.84
CA TYR A 164 10.70 -2.15 -10.81
C TYR A 164 10.25 -3.60 -10.75
N ALA A 165 10.20 -4.16 -9.56
CA ALA A 165 9.51 -5.43 -9.33
C ALA A 165 8.00 -5.21 -9.47
N GLY A 166 7.32 -6.05 -10.24
CA GLY A 166 5.87 -6.07 -10.35
C GLY A 166 5.19 -6.62 -9.09
N PHE A 167 3.87 -6.71 -9.17
CA PHE A 167 3.07 -7.36 -8.14
C PHE A 167 3.48 -8.83 -7.97
N LYS A 168 3.61 -9.26 -6.72
CA LYS A 168 3.83 -10.66 -6.37
C LYS A 168 2.77 -11.06 -5.37
N GLU A 169 2.05 -12.13 -5.67
CA GLU A 169 1.18 -12.75 -4.69
C GLU A 169 1.98 -13.24 -3.47
N ALA A 170 1.32 -13.36 -2.32
CA ALA A 170 1.94 -13.98 -1.16
C ALA A 170 2.11 -15.47 -1.46
N GLU A 171 3.35 -15.94 -1.53
CA GLU A 171 3.61 -17.38 -1.59
C GLU A 171 3.06 -18.02 -0.33
N LEU A 172 2.14 -18.97 -0.51
CA LEU A 172 1.71 -19.88 0.54
C LEU A 172 2.86 -20.86 0.76
N GLU A 173 3.73 -20.57 1.72
CA GLU A 173 4.64 -21.58 2.22
C GLU A 173 3.80 -22.65 2.95
N LEU A 174 3.54 -23.74 2.22
CA LEU A 174 3.01 -24.97 2.81
C LEU A 174 4.15 -25.60 3.61
N SER A 175 4.17 -25.34 4.90
CA SER A 175 5.01 -26.05 5.88
C SER A 175 4.16 -26.99 6.69
#